data_3bd3fd51df45b29df97b071bb66ae86c
#
_entry.id   3bd3fd51df45b29df97b071bb66ae86c
#
_cell.length_a   1.000
_cell.length_b   1.000
_cell.length_c   1.000
_cell.angle_alpha   90.00
_cell.angle_beta   90.00
_cell.angle_gamma   90.00
#
_symmetry.space_group_name_H-M   'P 1'
#
loop_
_entity.id
_entity.type
_entity.pdbx_description
1 polymer ?
#
loop_
_entity_poly.entity_id
_entity_poly.type
_entity_poly.pdbx_seq_one_letter_code
_entity_poly.pdbx_strand_id
1 'polypeptide(L)'
;SMFSGKTEELIRRLRRAMFAGLKVEIFKPAVDTRYSEDKVVSHDEKSIMSTPVENASSILLLASGVEVVGIDEAQFFDNSLIEVCTMLADNGTRVIVAGLDMDFSGRPFGPIPALMAVAEYVSKVHAICVRCGNLANYSHRKIKSEKVVVLGEKDIYEPLCRSCYVKAV
;
A
#
# COMPACT_ATOMS: atom_id res chain seq x y z
N SER A 1 7.13 5.40 2.73
CA SER A 1 6.58 6.75 2.46
C SER A 1 5.83 6.79 1.14
N MET A 2 5.06 7.85 0.90
CA MET A 2 4.54 8.15 -0.44
C MET A 2 5.70 8.35 -1.43
N PHE A 3 5.45 8.18 -2.71
CA PHE A 3 6.42 8.32 -3.81
C PHE A 3 7.63 7.38 -3.76
N SER A 4 7.52 6.26 -3.05
CA SER A 4 8.61 5.28 -2.89
C SER A 4 8.52 4.08 -3.85
N GLY A 5 7.56 4.04 -4.76
CA GLY A 5 7.40 2.93 -5.69
C GLY A 5 6.75 1.67 -5.11
N LYS A 6 5.94 1.79 -4.04
CA LYS A 6 5.26 0.63 -3.41
C LYS A 6 4.35 -0.10 -4.38
N THR A 7 3.47 0.66 -5.05
CA THR A 7 2.51 0.12 -6.01
C THR A 7 3.23 -0.50 -7.22
N GLU A 8 4.29 0.13 -7.70
CA GLU A 8 5.13 -0.41 -8.79
C GLU A 8 5.77 -1.74 -8.38
N GLU A 9 6.28 -1.84 -7.15
CA GLU A 9 6.87 -3.08 -6.64
C GLU A 9 5.81 -4.18 -6.45
N LEU A 10 4.60 -3.83 -5.97
CA LEU A 10 3.47 -4.74 -5.90
C LEU A 10 3.14 -5.29 -7.31
N ILE A 11 2.92 -4.41 -8.28
CA ILE A 11 2.61 -4.78 -9.66
C ILE A 11 3.71 -5.65 -10.26
N ARG A 12 4.98 -5.31 -10.03
CA ARG A 12 6.12 -6.09 -10.51
C ARG A 12 6.08 -7.53 -10.00
N ARG A 13 5.78 -7.73 -8.71
CA ARG A 13 5.67 -9.06 -8.10
C ARG A 13 4.48 -9.84 -8.64
N LEU A 14 3.32 -9.19 -8.80
CA LEU A 14 2.12 -9.82 -9.33
C LEU A 14 2.26 -10.22 -10.80
N ARG A 15 2.88 -9.36 -11.62
CA ARG A 15 3.19 -9.70 -13.03
C ARG A 15 4.06 -10.96 -13.13
N ARG A 16 5.05 -11.11 -12.25
CA ARG A 16 5.89 -12.32 -12.24
C ARG A 16 5.07 -13.58 -11.92
N ALA A 17 4.10 -13.50 -11.02
CA ALA A 17 3.18 -14.60 -10.72
C ALA A 17 2.29 -14.92 -11.94
N MET A 18 1.77 -13.89 -12.62
CA MET A 18 0.98 -14.07 -13.84
C MET A 18 1.81 -14.71 -14.98
N PHE A 19 3.08 -14.33 -15.15
CA PHE A 19 3.97 -14.97 -16.11
C PHE A 19 4.24 -16.44 -15.77
N ALA A 20 4.18 -16.82 -14.49
CA ALA A 20 4.27 -18.21 -14.06
C ALA A 20 2.95 -18.98 -14.24
N GLY A 21 1.92 -18.38 -14.81
CA GLY A 21 0.61 -18.99 -15.05
C GLY A 21 -0.30 -19.05 -13.82
N LEU A 22 0.05 -18.36 -12.72
CA LEU A 22 -0.76 -18.36 -11.50
C LEU A 22 -1.96 -17.42 -11.63
N LYS A 23 -3.08 -17.78 -10.96
CA LYS A 23 -4.27 -16.92 -10.85
C LYS A 23 -4.02 -15.82 -9.83
N VAL A 24 -4.08 -14.57 -10.29
CA VAL A 24 -3.75 -13.38 -9.51
C VAL A 24 -4.96 -12.46 -9.43
N GLU A 25 -5.28 -11.98 -8.22
CA GLU A 25 -6.25 -10.91 -7.97
C GLU A 25 -5.63 -9.78 -7.14
N ILE A 26 -6.08 -8.54 -7.39
CA ILE A 26 -5.65 -7.37 -6.64
C ILE A 26 -6.87 -6.72 -5.99
N PHE A 27 -6.74 -6.40 -4.70
CA PHE A 27 -7.75 -5.71 -3.93
C PHE A 27 -7.23 -4.36 -3.43
N LYS A 28 -8.15 -3.40 -3.31
CA LYS A 28 -7.89 -2.10 -2.69
C LYS A 28 -9.12 -1.67 -1.85
N PRO A 29 -8.95 -0.81 -0.82
CA PRO A 29 -10.08 -0.31 -0.04
C PRO A 29 -10.98 0.59 -0.89
N ALA A 30 -12.30 0.42 -0.80
CA ALA A 30 -13.29 1.20 -1.56
C ALA A 30 -13.31 2.69 -1.19
N VAL A 31 -12.75 3.10 -0.04
CA VAL A 31 -12.60 4.51 0.37
C VAL A 31 -11.81 5.33 -0.64
N ASP A 32 -11.03 4.68 -1.48
CA ASP A 32 -10.20 5.31 -2.51
C ASP A 32 -10.95 5.56 -3.85
N THR A 33 -12.23 5.21 -3.93
CA THR A 33 -13.05 5.38 -5.15
C THR A 33 -13.39 6.83 -5.51
N ARG A 34 -12.96 7.82 -4.72
CA ARG A 34 -13.13 9.25 -5.05
C ARG A 34 -12.18 9.73 -6.15
N TYR A 35 -11.16 8.97 -6.46
CA TYR A 35 -10.35 9.16 -7.67
C TYR A 35 -10.76 8.07 -8.65
N SER A 36 -11.63 8.48 -9.56
CA SER A 36 -12.10 7.68 -10.67
C SER A 36 -10.90 7.06 -11.40
N GLU A 37 -10.84 5.79 -11.33
CA GLU A 37 -10.50 4.81 -12.35
C GLU A 37 -10.09 3.52 -11.64
N ASP A 38 -10.74 2.43 -12.00
CA ASP A 38 -10.47 1.05 -11.56
C ASP A 38 -9.09 0.53 -11.98
N LYS A 39 -8.13 1.43 -12.10
CA LYS A 39 -6.78 1.16 -12.57
C LYS A 39 -5.76 1.54 -11.53
N VAL A 40 -5.02 0.57 -11.03
CA VAL A 40 -3.73 0.81 -10.41
C VAL A 40 -2.80 1.25 -11.53
N VAL A 41 -2.64 2.57 -11.70
CA VAL A 41 -1.82 3.14 -12.76
C VAL A 41 -0.37 3.19 -12.30
N SER A 42 0.48 2.36 -12.89
CA SER A 42 1.90 2.69 -12.99
C SER A 42 2.10 3.58 -14.22
N HIS A 43 3.11 4.44 -14.22
CA HIS A 43 3.48 5.32 -15.35
C HIS A 43 3.75 4.60 -16.70
N ASP A 44 3.80 3.28 -16.69
CA ASP A 44 3.86 2.43 -17.88
C ASP A 44 2.47 1.82 -18.13
N GLU A 45 1.84 2.14 -19.23
CA GLU A 45 0.48 1.89 -19.76
C GLU A 45 -0.14 0.48 -19.61
N LYS A 46 0.31 -0.36 -18.68
CA LYS A 46 -0.27 -1.67 -18.38
C LYS A 46 -0.79 -1.72 -16.94
N SER A 47 -1.96 -1.12 -16.74
CA SER A 47 -2.69 -1.25 -15.49
C SER A 47 -3.13 -2.70 -15.25
N ILE A 48 -2.94 -3.22 -14.04
CA ILE A 48 -3.64 -4.41 -13.58
C ILE A 48 -4.94 -3.92 -12.93
N MET A 49 -6.08 -4.50 -13.33
CA MET A 49 -7.38 -4.19 -12.72
C MET A 49 -7.34 -4.55 -11.23
N SER A 50 -7.78 -3.65 -10.38
CA SER A 50 -7.93 -3.91 -8.94
C SER A 50 -9.40 -3.89 -8.56
N THR A 51 -9.81 -4.81 -7.70
CA THR A 51 -11.17 -4.91 -7.19
C THR A 51 -11.29 -4.07 -5.90
N PRO A 52 -12.07 -2.98 -5.89
CA PRO A 52 -12.33 -2.24 -4.67
C PRO A 52 -13.23 -3.07 -3.74
N VAL A 53 -12.91 -3.10 -2.45
CA VAL A 53 -13.67 -3.81 -1.41
C VAL A 53 -13.97 -2.90 -0.22
N GLU A 54 -15.14 -3.00 0.35
CA GLU A 54 -15.56 -2.18 1.49
C GLU A 54 -14.89 -2.59 2.80
N ASN A 55 -14.57 -3.88 2.94
CA ASN A 55 -13.94 -4.45 4.13
C ASN A 55 -13.01 -5.62 3.78
N ALA A 56 -12.09 -5.94 4.69
CA ALA A 56 -11.11 -6.99 4.48
C ALA A 56 -11.74 -8.39 4.33
N SER A 57 -12.85 -8.68 5.02
CA SER A 57 -13.52 -9.99 4.96
C SER A 57 -14.03 -10.32 3.56
N SER A 58 -14.39 -9.31 2.77
CA SER A 58 -14.82 -9.50 1.38
C SER A 58 -13.70 -10.12 0.52
N ILE A 59 -12.44 -9.92 0.87
CA ILE A 59 -11.30 -10.50 0.17
C ILE A 59 -11.33 -12.03 0.25
N LEU A 60 -11.69 -12.60 1.41
CA LEU A 60 -11.77 -14.07 1.58
C LEU A 60 -12.77 -14.71 0.63
N LEU A 61 -13.92 -14.04 0.41
CA LEU A 61 -14.96 -14.53 -0.49
C LEU A 61 -14.54 -14.43 -1.95
N LEU A 62 -13.92 -13.31 -2.33
CA LEU A 62 -13.54 -13.02 -3.71
C LEU A 62 -12.25 -13.75 -4.13
N ALA A 63 -11.39 -14.09 -3.19
CA ALA A 63 -10.12 -14.79 -3.46
C ALA A 63 -10.27 -16.32 -3.59
N SER A 64 -11.50 -16.85 -3.68
CA SER A 64 -11.71 -18.29 -3.85
C SER A 64 -11.06 -18.80 -5.15
N GLY A 65 -10.14 -19.77 -5.03
CA GLY A 65 -9.40 -20.34 -6.16
C GLY A 65 -8.30 -19.42 -6.73
N VAL A 66 -7.96 -18.32 -6.05
CA VAL A 66 -6.84 -17.43 -6.39
C VAL A 66 -5.59 -17.95 -5.71
N GLU A 67 -4.47 -17.98 -6.45
CA GLU A 67 -3.18 -18.49 -5.96
C GLU A 67 -2.29 -17.37 -5.40
N VAL A 68 -2.48 -16.14 -5.90
CA VAL A 68 -1.73 -14.95 -5.46
C VAL A 68 -2.69 -13.78 -5.29
N VAL A 69 -2.73 -13.22 -4.09
CA VAL A 69 -3.52 -12.05 -3.73
C VAL A 69 -2.60 -10.85 -3.55
N GLY A 70 -2.86 -9.76 -4.27
CA GLY A 70 -2.27 -8.45 -4.05
C GLY A 70 -3.23 -7.55 -3.28
N ILE A 71 -2.73 -6.78 -2.33
CA ILE A 71 -3.52 -5.78 -1.59
C ILE A 71 -2.76 -4.46 -1.64
N ASP A 72 -3.35 -3.45 -2.28
CA ASP A 72 -2.77 -2.10 -2.31
C ASP A 72 -3.47 -1.16 -1.32
N GLU A 73 -2.78 -0.07 -0.95
CA GLU A 73 -3.26 0.95 0.01
C GLU A 73 -3.79 0.35 1.32
N ALA A 74 -3.14 -0.71 1.79
CA ALA A 74 -3.61 -1.54 2.90
C ALA A 74 -3.73 -0.80 4.24
N GLN A 75 -3.10 0.35 4.43
CA GLN A 75 -3.22 1.19 5.63
C GLN A 75 -4.65 1.73 5.85
N PHE A 76 -5.52 1.70 4.84
CA PHE A 76 -6.89 2.16 4.95
C PHE A 76 -7.89 1.06 5.37
N PHE A 77 -7.44 -0.18 5.46
CA PHE A 77 -8.23 -1.24 6.08
C PHE A 77 -8.15 -1.17 7.60
N ASP A 78 -9.09 -1.82 8.27
CA ASP A 78 -9.04 -2.06 9.71
C ASP A 78 -8.13 -3.26 10.06
N ASN A 79 -8.00 -3.55 11.35
CA ASN A 79 -7.12 -4.62 11.84
C ASN A 79 -7.58 -6.04 11.46
N SER A 80 -8.82 -6.23 10.98
CA SER A 80 -9.28 -7.54 10.49
C SER A 80 -8.49 -8.01 9.27
N LEU A 81 -7.85 -7.09 8.54
CA LEU A 81 -6.98 -7.44 7.42
C LEU A 81 -5.83 -8.37 7.84
N ILE A 82 -5.35 -8.30 9.08
CA ILE A 82 -4.26 -9.15 9.58
C ILE A 82 -4.72 -10.60 9.59
N GLU A 83 -5.91 -10.88 10.13
CA GLU A 83 -6.50 -12.21 10.18
C GLU A 83 -6.80 -12.73 8.76
N VAL A 84 -7.34 -11.87 7.89
CA VAL A 84 -7.61 -12.20 6.49
C VAL A 84 -6.34 -12.63 5.76
N CYS A 85 -5.26 -11.86 5.89
CA CYS A 85 -3.97 -12.20 5.27
C CYS A 85 -3.41 -13.51 5.81
N THR A 86 -3.49 -13.72 7.14
CA THR A 86 -3.04 -14.96 7.79
C THR A 86 -3.83 -16.17 7.29
N MET A 87 -5.17 -16.07 7.26
CA MET A 87 -6.03 -17.16 6.77
C MET A 87 -5.76 -17.52 5.31
N LEU A 88 -5.55 -16.53 4.45
CA LEU A 88 -5.18 -16.76 3.04
C LEU A 88 -3.83 -17.47 2.95
N ALA A 89 -2.83 -17.02 3.71
CA ALA A 89 -1.49 -17.61 3.72
C ALA A 89 -1.50 -19.05 4.26
N ASP A 90 -2.21 -19.31 5.36
CA ASP A 90 -2.39 -20.65 5.96
C ASP A 90 -3.06 -21.62 4.98
N ASN A 91 -3.92 -21.13 4.09
CA ASN A 91 -4.55 -21.90 3.02
C ASN A 91 -3.69 -22.01 1.74
N GLY A 92 -2.44 -21.57 1.77
CA GLY A 92 -1.48 -21.70 0.67
C GLY A 92 -1.55 -20.61 -0.39
N THR A 93 -2.39 -19.57 -0.20
CA THR A 93 -2.41 -18.42 -1.09
C THR A 93 -1.23 -17.50 -0.78
N ARG A 94 -0.47 -17.10 -1.79
CA ARG A 94 0.57 -16.10 -1.63
C ARG A 94 -0.04 -14.72 -1.50
N VAL A 95 0.17 -14.05 -0.36
CA VAL A 95 -0.34 -12.70 -0.10
C VAL A 95 0.78 -11.67 -0.23
N ILE A 96 0.56 -10.61 -1.02
CA ILE A 96 1.49 -9.51 -1.23
C ILE A 96 0.78 -8.21 -0.87
N VAL A 97 1.20 -7.57 0.22
CA VAL A 97 0.57 -6.35 0.73
C VAL A 97 1.47 -5.15 0.48
N ALA A 98 0.89 -4.06 -0.03
CA ALA A 98 1.52 -2.77 -0.14
C ALA A 98 0.75 -1.71 0.66
N GLY A 99 1.46 -0.86 1.36
CA GLY A 99 0.85 0.19 2.17
C GLY A 99 1.86 1.13 2.82
N LEU A 100 1.36 2.20 3.42
CA LEU A 100 2.14 3.14 4.21
C LEU A 100 2.31 2.61 5.63
N ASP A 101 3.55 2.46 6.07
CA ASP A 101 3.90 2.02 7.43
C ASP A 101 3.70 3.12 8.49
N MET A 102 3.76 4.39 8.07
CA MET A 102 3.55 5.56 8.90
C MET A 102 2.61 6.56 8.23
N ASP A 103 1.82 7.25 9.03
CA ASP A 103 1.04 8.41 8.62
C ASP A 103 1.93 9.67 8.42
N PHE A 104 1.30 10.80 8.08
CA PHE A 104 1.99 12.07 7.86
C PHE A 104 2.70 12.61 9.12
N SER A 105 2.27 12.20 10.32
CA SER A 105 2.86 12.58 11.61
C SER A 105 4.00 11.64 12.06
N GLY A 106 4.34 10.67 11.22
CA GLY A 106 5.38 9.67 11.51
C GLY A 106 4.96 8.59 12.50
N ARG A 107 3.65 8.43 12.75
CA ARG A 107 3.10 7.39 13.63
C ARG A 107 2.76 6.14 12.84
N PRO A 108 2.79 4.95 13.47
CA PRO A 108 2.33 3.70 12.85
C PRO A 108 0.94 3.84 12.26
N PHE A 109 0.71 3.34 11.03
CA PHE A 109 -0.51 3.57 10.29
C PHE A 109 -1.30 2.29 10.01
N GLY A 110 -2.56 2.25 10.49
CA GLY A 110 -3.51 1.17 10.26
C GLY A 110 -2.96 -0.21 10.63
N PRO A 111 -3.31 -1.26 9.88
CA PRO A 111 -2.87 -2.63 10.15
C PRO A 111 -1.43 -2.92 9.71
N ILE A 112 -0.76 -2.00 8.97
CA ILE A 112 0.55 -2.25 8.37
C ILE A 112 1.62 -2.69 9.38
N PRO A 113 1.78 -2.06 10.56
CA PRO A 113 2.81 -2.49 11.51
C PRO A 113 2.62 -3.93 12.00
N ALA A 114 1.37 -4.35 12.22
CA ALA A 114 1.06 -5.72 12.62
C ALA A 114 1.24 -6.70 11.45
N LEU A 115 0.86 -6.33 10.23
CA LEU A 115 1.14 -7.11 9.02
C LEU A 115 2.64 -7.30 8.81
N MET A 116 3.47 -6.27 9.04
CA MET A 116 4.92 -6.38 8.96
C MET A 116 5.48 -7.36 10.02
N ALA A 117 4.83 -7.49 11.18
CA ALA A 117 5.25 -8.40 12.24
C ALA A 117 4.96 -9.87 11.90
N VAL A 118 3.86 -10.18 11.20
CA VAL A 118 3.46 -11.55 10.83
C VAL A 118 3.97 -11.99 9.46
N ALA A 119 4.45 -11.06 8.63
CA ALA A 119 4.94 -11.37 7.29
C ALA A 119 6.30 -12.08 7.32
N GLU A 120 6.49 -13.10 6.48
CA GLU A 120 7.79 -13.78 6.30
C GLU A 120 8.81 -12.88 5.58
N TYR A 121 8.34 -11.97 4.73
CA TYR A 121 9.19 -11.07 3.94
C TYR A 121 8.70 -9.63 4.03
N VAL A 122 9.54 -8.74 4.51
CA VAL A 122 9.26 -7.31 4.56
C VAL A 122 10.28 -6.56 3.72
N SER A 123 9.78 -5.76 2.76
CA SER A 123 10.60 -4.86 1.96
C SER A 123 10.18 -3.42 2.25
N LYS A 124 11.06 -2.65 2.88
CA LYS A 124 10.82 -1.23 3.14
C LYS A 124 11.42 -0.40 2.02
N VAL A 125 10.57 0.07 1.11
CA VAL A 125 10.98 0.90 -0.04
C VAL A 125 11.00 2.38 0.34
N HIS A 126 11.95 3.13 -0.22
CA HIS A 126 12.22 4.52 0.11
C HIS A 126 11.97 5.43 -1.08
N ALA A 127 11.46 6.62 -0.83
CA ALA A 127 11.48 7.71 -1.78
C ALA A 127 12.82 8.48 -1.67
N ILE A 128 12.98 9.50 -2.50
CA ILE A 128 14.10 10.44 -2.41
C ILE A 128 13.61 11.72 -1.71
N CYS A 129 14.35 12.16 -0.70
CA CYS A 129 14.05 13.39 0.02
C CYS A 129 14.17 14.60 -0.92
N VAL A 130 13.09 15.34 -1.10
CA VAL A 130 13.06 16.49 -2.01
C VAL A 130 13.91 17.66 -1.54
N ARG A 131 14.35 17.68 -0.27
CA ARG A 131 15.17 18.76 0.29
C ARG A 131 16.68 18.51 0.26
N CYS A 132 17.10 17.23 0.37
CA CYS A 132 18.52 16.93 0.49
C CYS A 132 19.02 15.72 -0.33
N GLY A 133 18.14 15.06 -1.09
CA GLY A 133 18.49 13.91 -1.94
C GLY A 133 18.73 12.58 -1.20
N ASN A 134 18.66 12.53 0.13
CA ASN A 134 18.80 11.29 0.90
C ASN A 134 17.54 10.41 0.80
N LEU A 135 17.66 9.15 1.24
CA LEU A 135 16.51 8.25 1.32
C LEU A 135 15.42 8.81 2.26
N ALA A 136 14.19 8.90 1.77
CA ALA A 136 13.04 9.44 2.48
C ALA A 136 12.13 8.35 3.02
N ASN A 137 11.80 8.45 4.32
CA ASN A 137 10.88 7.56 5.02
C ASN A 137 9.58 8.23 5.45
N TYR A 138 9.53 9.55 5.46
CA TYR A 138 8.40 10.34 5.95
C TYR A 138 7.62 10.92 4.79
N SER A 139 6.28 10.90 4.91
CA SER A 139 5.34 11.58 4.02
C SER A 139 4.92 12.88 4.71
N HIS A 140 5.71 13.96 4.55
CA HIS A 140 5.41 15.23 5.18
C HIS A 140 4.23 15.92 4.46
N ARG A 141 3.22 16.34 5.26
CA ARG A 141 2.07 17.07 4.74
C ARG A 141 2.31 18.57 4.79
N LYS A 142 2.27 19.21 3.63
CA LYS A 142 2.54 20.65 3.47
C LYS A 142 1.40 21.56 3.96
N ILE A 143 0.19 21.05 4.05
CA ILE A 143 -0.99 21.79 4.49
C ILE A 143 -1.40 21.42 5.91
N LYS A 144 -1.91 22.41 6.67
CA LYS A 144 -2.47 22.19 8.00
C LYS A 144 -3.89 21.61 7.87
N SER A 145 -4.13 20.44 8.42
CA SER A 145 -5.45 19.81 8.54
C SER A 145 -5.45 18.85 9.73
N GLU A 146 -6.52 18.82 10.50
CA GLU A 146 -6.70 17.89 11.62
C GLU A 146 -7.03 16.46 11.15
N LYS A 147 -7.49 16.30 9.91
CA LYS A 147 -7.82 14.97 9.36
C LYS A 147 -6.55 14.16 9.16
N VAL A 148 -6.54 12.90 9.62
CA VAL A 148 -5.43 11.95 9.41
C VAL A 148 -5.25 11.67 7.92
N VAL A 149 -6.35 11.49 7.20
CA VAL A 149 -6.35 11.25 5.76
C VAL A 149 -6.80 12.52 5.04
N VAL A 150 -5.90 13.09 4.24
CA VAL A 150 -6.20 14.13 3.27
C VAL A 150 -5.78 13.58 1.91
N LEU A 151 -6.77 13.43 1.03
CA LEU A 151 -6.52 12.93 -0.31
C LEU A 151 -5.80 14.00 -1.12
N GLY A 152 -4.73 13.61 -1.78
CA GLY A 152 -3.91 14.46 -2.63
C GLY A 152 -2.51 13.88 -2.83
N GLU A 153 -1.86 14.33 -3.88
CA GLU A 153 -0.54 13.85 -4.28
C GLU A 153 0.57 14.89 -3.96
N LYS A 154 1.41 15.20 -4.96
CA LYS A 154 2.61 16.04 -4.84
C LYS A 154 2.34 17.47 -4.35
N ASP A 155 1.12 17.98 -4.51
CA ASP A 155 0.76 19.31 -4.04
C ASP A 155 0.55 19.37 -2.53
N ILE A 156 0.13 18.25 -1.92
CA ILE A 156 -0.20 18.14 -0.49
C ILE A 156 0.90 17.47 0.30
N TYR A 157 1.61 16.51 -0.28
CA TYR A 157 2.63 15.71 0.40
C TYR A 157 4.00 15.85 -0.27
N GLU A 158 5.05 15.73 0.54
CA GLU A 158 6.44 15.63 0.08
C GLU A 158 7.19 14.53 0.85
N PRO A 159 8.05 13.75 0.17
CA PRO A 159 8.88 12.75 0.84
C PRO A 159 10.09 13.41 1.49
N LEU A 160 10.29 13.17 2.79
CA LEU A 160 11.41 13.70 3.57
C LEU A 160 12.19 12.58 4.26
N CYS A 161 13.50 12.76 4.35
CA CYS A 161 14.34 12.00 5.28
C CYS A 161 14.08 12.45 6.72
N ARG A 162 14.50 11.67 7.71
CA ARG A 162 14.31 11.99 9.14
C ARG A 162 14.80 13.38 9.50
N SER A 163 16.02 13.75 9.09
CA SER A 163 16.63 15.04 9.42
C SER A 163 15.82 16.23 8.85
N CYS A 164 15.35 16.12 7.61
CA CYS A 164 14.55 17.17 6.98
C CYS A 164 13.13 17.22 7.54
N TYR A 165 12.56 16.07 7.90
CA TYR A 165 11.23 15.97 8.52
C TYR A 165 11.20 16.67 9.89
N VAL A 166 12.14 16.37 10.79
CA VAL A 166 12.24 16.98 12.13
C VAL A 166 12.38 18.51 12.08
N LYS A 167 12.99 19.04 11.00
CA LYS A 167 13.10 20.51 10.80
C LYS A 167 11.85 21.14 10.20
N ALA A 168 10.91 20.34 9.72
CA ALA A 168 9.71 20.79 9.03
C ALA A 168 8.46 20.81 9.92
N VAL A 169 8.49 20.11 11.07
CA VAL A 169 7.37 19.95 12.04
C VAL A 169 7.54 20.86 13.23
#